data_db646c88b5e9bdd831776ead9a1621ca
#
_entry.id   db646c88b5e9bdd831776ead9a1621ca
#
_cell.length_a   1.000
_cell.length_b   1.000
_cell.length_c   1.000
_cell.angle_alpha   90.00
_cell.angle_beta   90.00
_cell.angle_gamma   90.00
#
_symmetry.space_group_name_H-M   'P 1'
#
loop_
_entity.id
_entity.type
_entity.pdbx_description
1 polymer ?
#
loop_
_entity_poly.entity_id
_entity_poly.type
_entity_poly.pdbx_seq_one_letter_code
_entity_poly.pdbx_strand_id
1 'polypeptide(L)'
;MTPKAIVLLSGGLDSTTTLAIAKSAGYALFAISFNYGQRHKVEIDKAKIIAEDFGVKEHRIANIDLRQFGNSALTDSIDVPTHREEEEMSSAIPVTYVPARNTIFLSYALAYAEVKKCENIFIGVNTVDYSGYPDCRPEFITAFEILANLAIKASVEGSSKIRIHTPLIQMTKAEIIKKGLSLGVNYGLTHSCYDPSEKGLACGICDSCLLRLKGFKKAGVEDPLKYR
;
A
#
# COMPACT_ATOMS: atom_id res chain seq x y z
N MET A 1 11.89 16.14 -19.81
CA MET A 1 10.49 15.96 -19.32
C MET A 1 10.57 15.40 -17.89
N THR A 2 9.69 15.83 -16.99
CA THR A 2 9.60 15.28 -15.64
C THR A 2 9.21 13.80 -15.71
N PRO A 3 9.96 12.88 -15.09
CA PRO A 3 9.61 11.47 -15.10
C PRO A 3 8.28 11.24 -14.38
N LYS A 4 7.49 10.27 -14.86
CA LYS A 4 6.19 9.92 -14.28
C LYS A 4 6.32 8.74 -13.36
N ALA A 5 5.47 8.69 -12.32
CA ALA A 5 5.30 7.53 -11.45
C ALA A 5 3.81 7.19 -11.29
N ILE A 6 3.48 5.90 -11.42
CA ILE A 6 2.21 5.34 -10.95
C ILE A 6 2.44 4.86 -9.51
N VAL A 7 1.66 5.35 -8.57
CA VAL A 7 1.76 4.95 -7.15
C VAL A 7 0.50 4.20 -6.75
N LEU A 8 0.66 2.99 -6.21
CA LEU A 8 -0.44 2.25 -5.58
C LEU A 8 -0.74 2.92 -4.24
N LEU A 9 -1.87 3.61 -4.13
CA LEU A 9 -2.25 4.43 -2.98
C LEU A 9 -3.47 3.85 -2.28
N SER A 10 -3.27 3.24 -1.11
CA SER A 10 -4.37 2.68 -0.31
C SER A 10 -4.99 3.69 0.67
N GLY A 11 -4.30 4.79 0.98
CA GLY A 11 -4.67 5.71 2.06
C GLY A 11 -4.10 5.31 3.42
N GLY A 12 -3.35 4.20 3.48
CA GLY A 12 -2.61 3.75 4.66
C GLY A 12 -1.24 4.42 4.80
N LEU A 13 -0.61 4.22 5.95
CA LEU A 13 0.69 4.79 6.33
C LEU A 13 1.78 4.52 5.29
N ASP A 14 1.94 3.27 4.87
CA ASP A 14 3.02 2.83 3.98
C ASP A 14 2.85 3.39 2.56
N SER A 15 1.66 3.30 2.00
CA SER A 15 1.38 3.82 0.65
C SER A 15 1.53 5.34 0.57
N THR A 16 1.16 6.06 1.63
CA THR A 16 1.32 7.51 1.72
C THR A 16 2.81 7.90 1.81
N THR A 17 3.59 7.17 2.60
CA THR A 17 5.05 7.37 2.67
C THR A 17 5.71 7.09 1.33
N THR A 18 5.27 6.03 0.64
CA THR A 18 5.73 5.70 -0.73
C THR A 18 5.44 6.83 -1.71
N LEU A 19 4.24 7.41 -1.64
CA LEU A 19 3.85 8.57 -2.47
C LEU A 19 4.76 9.78 -2.19
N ALA A 20 5.03 10.07 -0.90
CA ALA A 20 5.93 11.14 -0.49
C ALA A 20 7.36 10.95 -1.01
N ILE A 21 7.87 9.71 -0.97
CA ILE A 21 9.19 9.37 -1.51
C ILE A 21 9.22 9.59 -3.03
N ALA A 22 8.21 9.14 -3.78
CA ALA A 22 8.14 9.37 -5.22
C ALA A 22 8.07 10.88 -5.54
N LYS A 23 7.32 11.67 -4.76
CA LYS A 23 7.27 13.13 -4.90
C LYS A 23 8.63 13.77 -4.68
N SER A 24 9.32 13.39 -3.59
CA SER A 24 10.65 13.95 -3.23
C SER A 24 11.73 13.59 -4.25
N ALA A 25 11.58 12.47 -4.96
CA ALA A 25 12.44 12.07 -6.07
C ALA A 25 12.15 12.80 -7.39
N GLY A 26 11.21 13.75 -7.39
CA GLY A 26 10.92 14.62 -8.54
C GLY A 26 9.97 14.01 -9.57
N TYR A 27 9.24 12.95 -9.26
CA TYR A 27 8.29 12.35 -10.19
C TYR A 27 6.99 13.17 -10.30
N ALA A 28 6.43 13.22 -11.50
CA ALA A 28 5.05 13.62 -11.73
C ALA A 28 4.13 12.46 -11.32
N LEU A 29 3.32 12.67 -10.26
CA LEU A 29 2.57 11.62 -9.61
C LEU A 29 1.24 11.32 -10.29
N PHE A 30 0.98 10.05 -10.50
CA PHE A 30 -0.30 9.46 -10.83
C PHE A 30 -0.60 8.38 -9.79
N ALA A 31 -1.82 8.26 -9.31
CA ALA A 31 -2.17 7.29 -8.30
C ALA A 31 -3.27 6.34 -8.75
N ILE A 32 -3.24 5.12 -8.24
CA ILE A 32 -4.30 4.15 -8.39
C ILE A 32 -4.65 3.56 -7.01
N SER A 33 -5.94 3.59 -6.67
CA SER A 33 -6.52 2.97 -5.48
C SER A 33 -7.50 1.88 -5.90
N PHE A 34 -7.75 0.93 -5.00
CA PHE A 34 -8.59 -0.22 -5.29
C PHE A 34 -9.75 -0.32 -4.29
N ASN A 35 -10.97 -0.31 -4.83
CA ASN A 35 -12.15 -0.76 -4.12
C ASN A 35 -12.34 -2.23 -4.50
N TYR A 36 -11.89 -3.16 -3.61
CA TYR A 36 -11.84 -4.59 -3.91
C TYR A 36 -12.81 -5.43 -3.08
N GLY A 37 -13.80 -4.75 -2.45
CA GLY A 37 -14.73 -5.39 -1.54
C GLY A 37 -14.23 -5.49 -0.11
N GLN A 38 -13.20 -4.71 0.25
CA GLN A 38 -12.74 -4.59 1.63
C GLN A 38 -13.85 -4.11 2.55
N ARG A 39 -13.78 -4.50 3.83
CA ARG A 39 -14.82 -4.22 4.84
C ARG A 39 -15.17 -2.73 4.98
N HIS A 40 -14.24 -1.83 4.67
CA HIS A 40 -14.42 -0.38 4.88
C HIS A 40 -13.98 0.46 3.69
N LYS A 41 -14.76 1.50 3.43
CA LYS A 41 -14.42 2.51 2.41
C LYS A 41 -13.55 3.64 2.92
N VAL A 42 -13.30 3.71 4.24
CA VAL A 42 -12.52 4.78 4.88
C VAL A 42 -11.15 4.98 4.21
N GLU A 43 -10.47 3.89 3.86
CA GLU A 43 -9.18 3.95 3.17
C GLU A 43 -9.25 4.68 1.83
N ILE A 44 -10.31 4.43 1.04
CA ILE A 44 -10.50 5.09 -0.26
C ILE A 44 -10.69 6.59 -0.11
N ASP A 45 -11.49 7.01 0.89
CA ASP A 45 -11.71 8.43 1.13
C ASP A 45 -10.45 9.12 1.64
N LYS A 46 -9.66 8.45 2.47
CA LYS A 46 -8.33 8.91 2.87
C LYS A 46 -7.38 9.01 1.68
N ALA A 47 -7.38 8.02 0.79
CA ALA A 47 -6.56 8.04 -0.41
C ALA A 47 -6.87 9.24 -1.32
N LYS A 48 -8.15 9.62 -1.46
CA LYS A 48 -8.56 10.83 -2.22
C LYS A 48 -7.95 12.10 -1.61
N ILE A 49 -8.15 12.29 -0.29
CA ILE A 49 -7.63 13.47 0.44
C ILE A 49 -6.10 13.54 0.31
N ILE A 50 -5.40 12.43 0.48
CA ILE A 50 -3.95 12.34 0.36
C ILE A 50 -3.50 12.65 -1.07
N ALA A 51 -4.20 12.14 -2.08
CA ALA A 51 -3.87 12.42 -3.47
C ALA A 51 -3.97 13.91 -3.79
N GLU A 52 -4.98 14.60 -3.27
CA GLU A 52 -5.15 16.07 -3.41
C GLU A 52 -4.03 16.81 -2.68
N ASP A 53 -3.74 16.48 -1.43
CA ASP A 53 -2.70 17.11 -0.59
C ASP A 53 -1.30 17.00 -1.22
N PHE A 54 -1.01 15.85 -1.84
CA PHE A 54 0.27 15.64 -2.55
C PHE A 54 0.32 16.23 -3.96
N GLY A 55 -0.78 16.75 -4.49
CA GLY A 55 -0.86 17.30 -5.84
C GLY A 55 -0.73 16.22 -6.92
N VAL A 56 -1.32 15.04 -6.69
CA VAL A 56 -1.39 13.95 -7.68
C VAL A 56 -2.14 14.44 -8.91
N LYS A 57 -1.55 14.29 -10.09
CA LYS A 57 -2.12 14.80 -11.36
C LYS A 57 -3.39 14.08 -11.77
N GLU A 58 -3.48 12.80 -11.48
CA GLU A 58 -4.67 11.98 -11.73
C GLU A 58 -4.71 10.84 -10.73
N HIS A 59 -5.83 10.68 -10.06
CA HIS A 59 -6.09 9.58 -9.13
C HIS A 59 -7.23 8.72 -9.66
N ARG A 60 -6.95 7.45 -9.97
CA ARG A 60 -7.94 6.48 -10.40
C ARG A 60 -8.33 5.55 -9.27
N ILE A 61 -9.63 5.23 -9.21
CA ILE A 61 -10.16 4.20 -8.30
C ILE A 61 -10.65 3.04 -9.17
N ALA A 62 -9.96 1.90 -9.07
CA ALA A 62 -10.36 0.68 -9.75
C ALA A 62 -11.36 -0.08 -8.86
N ASN A 63 -12.51 -0.44 -9.42
CA ASN A 63 -13.49 -1.29 -8.74
C ASN A 63 -13.32 -2.72 -9.22
N ILE A 64 -12.98 -3.61 -8.29
CA ILE A 64 -12.87 -5.06 -8.47
C ILE A 64 -13.54 -5.73 -7.27
N ASP A 65 -13.99 -6.96 -7.42
CA ASP A 65 -14.61 -7.67 -6.30
C ASP A 65 -13.85 -8.96 -6.00
N LEU A 66 -12.96 -8.89 -4.99
CA LEU A 66 -12.19 -10.05 -4.53
C LEU A 66 -12.95 -10.90 -3.50
N ARG A 67 -14.13 -10.46 -3.04
CA ARG A 67 -15.00 -11.25 -2.15
C ARG A 67 -15.49 -12.53 -2.82
N GLN A 68 -15.60 -12.54 -4.15
CA GLN A 68 -15.99 -13.71 -4.91
C GLN A 68 -15.04 -14.91 -4.75
N PHE A 69 -13.80 -14.66 -4.27
CA PHE A 69 -12.81 -15.70 -4.01
C PHE A 69 -12.75 -16.10 -2.54
N GLY A 70 -13.15 -15.20 -1.62
CA GLY A 70 -13.18 -15.43 -0.17
C GLY A 70 -11.82 -15.71 0.45
N ASN A 71 -11.83 -16.48 1.54
CA ASN A 71 -10.64 -17.00 2.24
C ASN A 71 -9.70 -15.93 2.82
N SER A 72 -10.24 -14.74 3.16
CA SER A 72 -9.50 -13.70 3.90
C SER A 72 -10.42 -12.94 4.84
N ALA A 73 -9.93 -12.64 6.04
CA ALA A 73 -10.65 -11.81 7.00
C ALA A 73 -10.93 -10.38 6.49
N LEU A 74 -10.30 -9.94 5.41
CA LEU A 74 -10.57 -8.64 4.79
C LEU A 74 -11.65 -8.65 3.72
N THR A 75 -11.99 -9.82 3.17
CA THR A 75 -12.94 -9.97 2.06
C THR A 75 -14.01 -11.03 2.30
N ASP A 76 -14.02 -11.65 3.47
CA ASP A 76 -14.96 -12.71 3.85
C ASP A 76 -15.55 -12.44 5.25
N SER A 77 -16.42 -13.32 5.74
CA SER A 77 -17.03 -13.30 7.07
C SER A 77 -16.11 -13.76 8.21
N ILE A 78 -14.84 -14.06 7.91
CA ILE A 78 -13.83 -14.48 8.88
C ILE A 78 -13.47 -13.31 9.80
N ASP A 79 -13.45 -13.53 11.12
CA ASP A 79 -13.12 -12.48 12.06
C ASP A 79 -11.69 -11.96 11.90
N VAL A 80 -11.52 -10.65 12.05
CA VAL A 80 -10.20 -10.02 12.05
C VAL A 80 -9.52 -10.33 13.39
N PRO A 81 -8.32 -10.95 13.39
CA PRO A 81 -7.58 -11.21 14.61
C PRO A 81 -7.25 -9.93 15.38
N THR A 82 -7.34 -9.99 16.70
CA THR A 82 -7.08 -8.87 17.60
C THR A 82 -6.19 -9.32 18.78
N HIS A 83 -5.51 -8.35 19.40
CA HIS A 83 -4.68 -8.56 20.59
C HIS A 83 -3.56 -9.59 20.42
N ARG A 84 -3.05 -9.80 19.19
CA ARG A 84 -1.97 -10.76 18.95
C ARG A 84 -0.60 -10.18 19.32
N GLU A 85 0.27 -11.04 19.86
CA GLU A 85 1.69 -10.72 20.04
C GLU A 85 2.46 -10.85 18.70
N GLU A 86 3.66 -10.27 18.62
CA GLU A 86 4.44 -10.25 17.37
C GLU A 86 4.84 -11.64 16.89
N GLU A 87 5.17 -12.54 17.82
CA GLU A 87 5.51 -13.93 17.52
C GLU A 87 4.36 -14.66 16.85
N GLU A 88 3.13 -14.40 17.29
CA GLU A 88 1.92 -14.97 16.68
C GLU A 88 1.66 -14.39 15.30
N MET A 89 1.91 -13.07 15.12
CA MET A 89 1.74 -12.41 13.81
C MET A 89 2.72 -12.95 12.77
N SER A 90 3.92 -13.35 13.17
CA SER A 90 5.01 -13.77 12.27
C SER A 90 5.05 -15.29 12.02
N SER A 91 4.25 -16.08 12.73
CA SER A 91 4.35 -17.56 12.73
C SER A 91 3.84 -18.24 11.45
N ALA A 92 2.95 -17.58 10.70
CA ALA A 92 2.33 -18.14 9.48
C ALA A 92 1.82 -17.02 8.55
N ILE A 93 1.38 -17.40 7.34
CA ILE A 93 0.64 -16.49 6.47
C ILE A 93 -0.68 -16.12 7.18
N PRO A 94 -0.92 -14.83 7.47
CA PRO A 94 -2.06 -14.43 8.27
C PRO A 94 -3.38 -14.55 7.52
N VAL A 95 -4.46 -14.79 8.26
CA VAL A 95 -5.82 -14.87 7.73
C VAL A 95 -6.29 -13.56 7.05
N THR A 96 -5.60 -12.45 7.28
CA THR A 96 -5.81 -11.15 6.60
C THR A 96 -5.14 -11.06 5.23
N TYR A 97 -4.39 -12.09 4.81
CA TYR A 97 -3.87 -12.18 3.45
C TYR A 97 -5.02 -12.35 2.47
N VAL A 98 -5.15 -11.43 1.53
CA VAL A 98 -6.09 -11.58 0.40
C VAL A 98 -5.35 -12.26 -0.75
N PRO A 99 -5.79 -13.44 -1.20
CA PRO A 99 -5.07 -14.23 -2.20
C PRO A 99 -4.70 -13.43 -3.46
N ALA A 100 -3.41 -13.41 -3.81
CA ALA A 100 -2.83 -12.75 -4.98
C ALA A 100 -3.19 -11.27 -5.15
N ARG A 101 -3.54 -10.57 -4.06
CA ARG A 101 -4.02 -9.17 -4.13
C ARG A 101 -3.01 -8.26 -4.81
N ASN A 102 -1.73 -8.30 -4.43
CA ASN A 102 -0.72 -7.43 -5.02
C ASN A 102 -0.42 -7.81 -6.47
N THR A 103 -0.55 -9.07 -6.86
CA THR A 103 -0.47 -9.51 -8.27
C THR A 103 -1.53 -8.81 -9.11
N ILE A 104 -2.79 -8.82 -8.65
CA ILE A 104 -3.91 -8.18 -9.34
C ILE A 104 -3.70 -6.66 -9.39
N PHE A 105 -3.33 -6.04 -8.27
CA PHE A 105 -3.14 -4.59 -8.19
C PHE A 105 -1.99 -4.11 -9.08
N LEU A 106 -0.87 -4.82 -9.10
CA LEU A 106 0.25 -4.51 -9.96
C LEU A 106 -0.10 -4.69 -11.45
N SER A 107 -0.96 -5.67 -11.80
CA SER A 107 -1.44 -5.84 -13.18
C SER A 107 -2.28 -4.64 -13.63
N TYR A 108 -3.15 -4.11 -12.78
CA TYR A 108 -3.89 -2.88 -13.07
C TYR A 108 -2.96 -1.65 -13.16
N ALA A 109 -2.00 -1.55 -12.24
CA ALA A 109 -1.01 -0.47 -12.28
C ALA A 109 -0.16 -0.52 -13.54
N LEU A 110 0.20 -1.73 -14.02
CA LEU A 110 0.93 -1.95 -15.26
C LEU A 110 0.14 -1.46 -16.48
N ALA A 111 -1.13 -1.83 -16.59
CA ALA A 111 -2.00 -1.34 -17.66
C ALA A 111 -2.14 0.19 -17.62
N TYR A 112 -2.26 0.76 -16.44
CA TYR A 112 -2.33 2.21 -16.28
C TYR A 112 -1.01 2.89 -16.64
N ALA A 113 0.12 2.30 -16.28
CA ALA A 113 1.45 2.79 -16.60
C ALA A 113 1.68 2.83 -18.12
N GLU A 114 1.28 1.78 -18.85
CA GLU A 114 1.37 1.71 -20.30
C GLU A 114 0.56 2.83 -20.97
N VAL A 115 -0.71 3.03 -20.57
CA VAL A 115 -1.58 4.10 -21.10
C VAL A 115 -0.99 5.48 -20.81
N LYS A 116 -0.37 5.70 -19.66
CA LYS A 116 0.25 6.99 -19.28
C LYS A 116 1.66 7.17 -19.84
N LYS A 117 2.20 6.19 -20.53
CA LYS A 117 3.62 6.16 -20.96
C LYS A 117 4.52 6.45 -19.76
N CYS A 118 4.37 5.65 -18.72
CA CYS A 118 5.05 5.77 -17.44
C CYS A 118 5.89 4.50 -17.22
N GLU A 119 7.16 4.67 -16.91
CA GLU A 119 8.10 3.56 -16.72
C GLU A 119 8.24 3.14 -15.24
N ASN A 120 7.68 3.91 -14.31
CA ASN A 120 7.92 3.73 -12.90
C ASN A 120 6.61 3.44 -12.14
N ILE A 121 6.56 2.29 -11.47
CA ILE A 121 5.45 1.89 -10.59
C ILE A 121 5.99 1.82 -9.18
N PHE A 122 5.32 2.47 -8.22
CA PHE A 122 5.68 2.46 -6.80
C PHE A 122 4.63 1.70 -5.98
N ILE A 123 5.10 0.79 -5.13
CA ILE A 123 4.26 0.04 -4.21
C ILE A 123 4.88 0.02 -2.80
N GLY A 124 4.05 0.26 -1.79
CA GLY A 124 4.44 0.34 -0.37
C GLY A 124 4.46 -1.00 0.34
N VAL A 125 5.09 -2.02 -0.27
CA VAL A 125 5.29 -3.31 0.40
C VAL A 125 6.44 -3.24 1.40
N ASN A 126 6.31 -4.02 2.49
CA ASN A 126 7.29 -4.13 3.56
C ASN A 126 7.42 -5.59 3.98
N THR A 127 8.63 -6.05 4.29
CA THR A 127 8.91 -7.43 4.70
C THR A 127 9.49 -7.55 6.10
N VAL A 128 9.84 -6.43 6.75
CA VAL A 128 10.54 -6.44 8.04
C VAL A 128 9.56 -6.62 9.21
N ASP A 129 8.48 -5.82 9.23
CA ASP A 129 7.53 -5.86 10.35
C ASP A 129 6.41 -6.90 10.13
N TYR A 130 6.24 -7.38 8.90
CA TYR A 130 5.16 -8.28 8.55
C TYR A 130 5.50 -9.11 7.31
N SER A 131 6.33 -10.13 7.50
CA SER A 131 6.87 -10.97 6.42
C SER A 131 5.89 -12.02 5.87
N GLY A 132 4.63 -12.05 6.37
CA GLY A 132 3.70 -13.14 6.09
C GLY A 132 3.06 -13.13 4.71
N TYR A 133 3.08 -12.02 3.98
CA TYR A 133 2.42 -11.97 2.66
C TYR A 133 3.35 -12.41 1.53
N PRO A 134 3.02 -13.51 0.83
CA PRO A 134 3.87 -14.04 -0.26
C PRO A 134 4.15 -13.01 -1.37
N ASP A 135 3.16 -12.17 -1.66
CA ASP A 135 3.18 -11.14 -2.71
C ASP A 135 3.73 -9.77 -2.26
N CYS A 136 4.49 -9.77 -1.15
CA CYS A 136 5.27 -8.60 -0.70
C CYS A 136 6.79 -8.84 -0.76
N ARG A 137 7.23 -10.09 -1.03
CA ARG A 137 8.65 -10.48 -0.99
C ARG A 137 9.45 -9.92 -2.17
N PRO A 138 10.77 -9.66 -1.98
CA PRO A 138 11.65 -9.17 -3.05
C PRO A 138 11.63 -10.05 -4.30
N GLU A 139 11.57 -11.38 -4.13
CA GLU A 139 11.56 -12.36 -5.23
C GLU A 139 10.29 -12.21 -6.07
N PHE A 140 9.13 -11.98 -5.41
CA PHE A 140 7.87 -11.73 -6.11
C PHE A 140 7.95 -10.43 -6.93
N ILE A 141 8.46 -9.35 -6.35
CA ILE A 141 8.60 -8.05 -7.02
C ILE A 141 9.52 -8.18 -8.25
N THR A 142 10.65 -8.88 -8.10
CA THR A 142 11.60 -9.12 -9.20
C THR A 142 10.94 -9.93 -10.33
N ALA A 143 10.23 -11.00 -9.98
CA ALA A 143 9.52 -11.82 -10.96
C ALA A 143 8.41 -11.03 -11.67
N PHE A 144 7.67 -10.19 -10.94
CA PHE A 144 6.62 -9.36 -11.53
C PHE A 144 7.21 -8.28 -12.46
N GLU A 145 8.36 -7.68 -12.14
CA GLU A 145 9.05 -6.73 -13.01
C GLU A 145 9.48 -7.39 -14.32
N ILE A 146 9.97 -8.63 -14.27
CA ILE A 146 10.29 -9.41 -15.47
C ILE A 146 9.02 -9.63 -16.29
N LEU A 147 7.93 -10.12 -15.67
CA LEU A 147 6.64 -10.33 -16.31
C LEU A 147 6.14 -9.04 -16.97
N ALA A 148 6.18 -7.92 -16.26
CA ALA A 148 5.75 -6.61 -16.77
C ALA A 148 6.46 -6.24 -18.08
N ASN A 149 7.77 -6.48 -18.14
CA ASN A 149 8.58 -6.16 -19.33
C ASN A 149 8.40 -7.16 -20.50
N LEU A 150 7.81 -8.31 -20.25
CA LEU A 150 7.41 -9.29 -21.29
C LEU A 150 5.98 -9.06 -21.80
N ALA A 151 5.14 -8.41 -20.99
CA ALA A 151 3.68 -8.34 -21.20
C ALA A 151 3.21 -7.09 -21.95
N ILE A 152 3.95 -5.97 -21.88
CA ILE A 152 3.49 -4.71 -22.45
C ILE A 152 4.14 -4.42 -23.82
N LYS A 153 3.35 -3.78 -24.70
CA LYS A 153 3.77 -3.46 -26.07
C LYS A 153 5.07 -2.64 -26.08
N ALA A 154 5.14 -1.57 -25.29
CA ALA A 154 6.28 -0.65 -25.29
C ALA A 154 7.61 -1.34 -24.91
N SER A 155 7.57 -2.31 -23.99
CA SER A 155 8.78 -3.08 -23.60
C SER A 155 9.19 -4.10 -24.67
N VAL A 156 8.21 -4.76 -25.31
CA VAL A 156 8.46 -5.71 -26.39
C VAL A 156 9.05 -5.01 -27.62
N GLU A 157 8.59 -3.80 -27.91
CA GLU A 157 9.12 -2.94 -28.99
C GLU A 157 10.45 -2.26 -28.62
N GLY A 158 10.94 -2.44 -27.39
CA GLY A 158 12.21 -1.85 -26.92
C GLY A 158 12.17 -0.33 -26.69
N SER A 159 10.98 0.28 -26.68
CA SER A 159 10.80 1.73 -26.53
C SER A 159 10.68 2.19 -25.08
N SER A 160 10.43 1.29 -24.13
CA SER A 160 10.26 1.57 -22.70
C SER A 160 10.59 0.35 -21.85
N LYS A 161 10.94 0.58 -20.57
CA LYS A 161 11.20 -0.48 -19.61
C LYS A 161 10.56 -0.15 -18.27
N ILE A 162 9.64 -1.00 -17.82
CA ILE A 162 8.99 -0.85 -16.51
C ILE A 162 9.98 -1.16 -15.39
N ARG A 163 9.95 -0.33 -14.35
CA ARG A 163 10.61 -0.54 -13.06
C ARG A 163 9.60 -0.50 -11.94
N ILE A 164 9.70 -1.45 -11.01
CA ILE A 164 8.88 -1.52 -9.82
C ILE A 164 9.71 -1.07 -8.62
N HIS A 165 9.30 0.03 -8.01
CA HIS A 165 9.98 0.64 -6.87
C HIS A 165 9.29 0.22 -5.58
N THR A 166 10.05 -0.33 -4.64
CA THR A 166 9.62 -0.77 -3.32
C THR A 166 10.44 -0.09 -2.22
N PRO A 167 10.31 1.25 -2.06
CA PRO A 167 11.24 2.02 -1.23
C PRO A 167 11.20 1.65 0.25
N LEU A 168 10.18 0.93 0.70
CA LEU A 168 9.97 0.57 2.11
C LEU A 168 10.34 -0.88 2.43
N ILE A 169 10.74 -1.67 1.44
CA ILE A 169 10.76 -3.14 1.55
C ILE A 169 11.63 -3.67 2.69
N GLN A 170 12.70 -2.97 3.04
CA GLN A 170 13.65 -3.34 4.11
C GLN A 170 13.59 -2.40 5.32
N MET A 171 12.61 -1.49 5.40
CA MET A 171 12.50 -0.54 6.48
C MET A 171 11.60 -1.07 7.60
N THR A 172 11.98 -0.84 8.86
CA THR A 172 11.09 -1.02 10.00
C THR A 172 9.96 0.03 9.99
N LYS A 173 8.85 -0.25 10.67
CA LYS A 173 7.73 0.71 10.75
C LYS A 173 8.16 2.06 11.34
N ALA A 174 9.09 2.04 12.30
CA ALA A 174 9.65 3.27 12.88
C ALA A 174 10.46 4.07 11.85
N GLU A 175 11.26 3.42 11.01
CA GLU A 175 12.01 4.08 9.94
C GLU A 175 11.09 4.65 8.87
N ILE A 176 10.02 3.91 8.50
CA ILE A 176 8.99 4.37 7.55
C ILE A 176 8.34 5.65 8.09
N ILE A 177 7.95 5.67 9.38
CA ILE A 177 7.33 6.83 10.03
C ILE A 177 8.31 8.02 10.04
N LYS A 178 9.54 7.83 10.49
CA LYS A 178 10.57 8.88 10.50
C LYS A 178 10.81 9.45 9.11
N LYS A 179 10.90 8.57 8.10
CA LYS A 179 11.07 8.97 6.71
C LYS A 179 9.89 9.79 6.22
N GLY A 180 8.66 9.35 6.46
CA GLY A 180 7.47 10.08 6.06
C GLY A 180 7.37 11.46 6.73
N LEU A 181 7.63 11.54 8.04
CA LEU A 181 7.67 12.81 8.77
C LEU A 181 8.72 13.77 8.18
N SER A 182 9.91 13.28 7.84
CA SER A 182 10.95 14.09 7.21
C SER A 182 10.56 14.60 5.81
N LEU A 183 9.57 13.97 5.18
CA LEU A 183 9.01 14.36 3.88
C LEU A 183 7.69 15.13 4.01
N GLY A 184 7.27 15.50 5.22
CA GLY A 184 6.07 16.28 5.48
C GLY A 184 4.76 15.48 5.42
N VAL A 185 4.81 14.14 5.57
CA VAL A 185 3.59 13.32 5.60
C VAL A 185 2.77 13.63 6.84
N ASN A 186 1.51 14.02 6.66
CA ASN A 186 0.53 14.11 7.72
C ASN A 186 -0.15 12.76 7.96
N TYR A 187 0.37 11.99 8.91
CA TYR A 187 -0.17 10.67 9.24
C TYR A 187 -1.57 10.70 9.88
N GLY A 188 -2.08 11.85 10.32
CA GLY A 188 -3.46 12.01 10.75
C GLY A 188 -4.48 11.85 9.61
N LEU A 189 -4.03 12.01 8.36
CA LEU A 189 -4.85 11.74 7.17
C LEU A 189 -4.89 10.27 6.78
N THR A 190 -3.96 9.43 7.29
CA THR A 190 -3.85 8.02 6.90
C THR A 190 -4.73 7.12 7.75
N HIS A 191 -5.14 5.98 7.19
CA HIS A 191 -5.91 4.97 7.90
C HIS A 191 -5.46 3.57 7.49
N SER A 192 -5.18 2.69 8.47
CA SER A 192 -4.67 1.34 8.22
C SER A 192 -5.44 0.26 8.98
N CYS A 193 -6.47 0.62 9.76
CA CYS A 193 -7.22 -0.31 10.60
C CYS A 193 -8.02 -1.29 9.76
N TYR A 194 -7.99 -2.58 10.12
CA TYR A 194 -8.76 -3.64 9.47
C TYR A 194 -10.21 -3.70 9.92
N ASP A 195 -10.52 -3.12 11.10
CA ASP A 195 -11.86 -3.11 11.70
C ASP A 195 -12.16 -1.74 12.34
N PRO A 196 -12.31 -0.66 11.56
CA PRO A 196 -12.71 0.64 12.09
C PRO A 196 -14.17 0.64 12.52
N SER A 197 -14.53 1.56 13.41
CA SER A 197 -15.93 1.82 13.75
C SER A 197 -16.70 2.39 12.54
N GLU A 198 -18.02 2.42 12.62
CA GLU A 198 -18.88 3.09 11.62
C GLU A 198 -18.50 4.57 11.41
N LYS A 199 -17.99 5.23 12.45
CA LYS A 199 -17.53 6.62 12.40
C LYS A 199 -16.08 6.74 11.87
N GLY A 200 -15.46 5.65 11.44
CA GLY A 200 -14.11 5.63 10.90
C GLY A 200 -12.98 5.73 11.93
N LEU A 201 -13.26 5.53 13.25
CA LEU A 201 -12.20 5.45 14.27
C LEU A 201 -11.48 4.10 14.18
N ALA A 202 -10.17 4.11 14.29
CA ALA A 202 -9.38 2.88 14.31
C ALA A 202 -9.63 2.06 15.59
N CYS A 203 -9.58 0.72 15.49
CA CYS A 203 -9.89 -0.14 16.64
C CYS A 203 -8.77 -0.17 17.70
N GLY A 204 -7.53 0.09 17.34
CA GLY A 204 -6.37 0.03 18.25
C GLY A 204 -5.85 -1.36 18.55
N ILE A 205 -6.55 -2.42 18.17
CA ILE A 205 -6.30 -3.80 18.63
C ILE A 205 -6.05 -4.83 17.52
N CYS A 206 -6.34 -4.53 16.25
CA CYS A 206 -5.97 -5.41 15.14
C CYS A 206 -4.47 -5.30 14.83
N ASP A 207 -3.90 -6.30 14.15
CA ASP A 207 -2.47 -6.35 13.83
C ASP A 207 -1.95 -5.05 13.21
N SER A 208 -2.68 -4.50 12.23
CA SER A 208 -2.28 -3.24 11.59
C SER A 208 -2.23 -2.06 12.56
N CYS A 209 -3.17 -1.98 13.50
CA CYS A 209 -3.16 -0.95 14.54
C CYS A 209 -2.02 -1.15 15.54
N LEU A 210 -1.78 -2.40 15.98
CA LEU A 210 -0.71 -2.74 16.92
C LEU A 210 0.68 -2.41 16.33
N LEU A 211 0.92 -2.82 15.08
CA LEU A 211 2.16 -2.50 14.36
C LEU A 211 2.35 -1.00 14.16
N ARG A 212 1.27 -0.27 13.84
CA ARG A 212 1.30 1.18 13.69
C ARG A 212 1.65 1.88 15.00
N LEU A 213 0.94 1.57 16.09
CA LEU A 213 1.18 2.15 17.44
C LEU A 213 2.61 1.87 17.92
N LYS A 214 3.09 0.63 17.72
CA LYS A 214 4.46 0.25 18.06
C LYS A 214 5.47 1.02 17.22
N GLY A 215 5.20 1.19 15.92
CA GLY A 215 6.04 1.97 15.01
C GLY A 215 6.19 3.43 15.46
N PHE A 216 5.08 4.09 15.81
CA PHE A 216 5.08 5.47 16.35
C PHE A 216 5.85 5.56 17.67
N LYS A 217 5.60 4.63 18.61
CA LYS A 217 6.33 4.55 19.88
C LYS A 217 7.84 4.39 19.66
N LYS A 218 8.27 3.47 18.80
CA LYS A 218 9.70 3.27 18.44
C LYS A 218 10.29 4.46 17.67
N ALA A 219 9.47 5.20 16.92
CA ALA A 219 9.90 6.43 16.25
C ALA A 219 10.09 7.61 17.22
N GLY A 220 9.57 7.52 18.44
CA GLY A 220 9.64 8.56 19.48
C GLY A 220 8.65 9.70 19.26
N VAL A 221 7.53 9.45 18.58
CA VAL A 221 6.47 10.43 18.29
C VAL A 221 5.08 9.83 18.57
N GLU A 222 4.11 10.69 18.87
CA GLU A 222 2.72 10.25 19.04
C GLU A 222 2.04 9.97 17.70
N ASP A 223 1.18 8.94 17.67
CA ASP A 223 0.34 8.67 16.51
C ASP A 223 -0.82 9.69 16.48
N PRO A 224 -0.94 10.50 15.41
CA PRO A 224 -2.01 11.47 15.30
C PRO A 224 -3.38 10.84 14.96
N LEU A 225 -3.47 9.53 14.73
CA LEU A 225 -4.72 8.84 14.43
C LEU A 225 -5.56 8.70 15.71
N LYS A 226 -6.89 8.86 15.57
CA LYS A 226 -7.83 8.64 16.68
C LYS A 226 -8.26 7.18 16.72
N TYR A 227 -8.25 6.62 17.92
CA TYR A 227 -8.67 5.26 18.22
C TYR A 227 -9.99 5.24 19.01
N ARG A 228 -10.76 4.13 18.91
CA ARG A 228 -11.99 3.91 19.72
C ARG A 228 -11.64 3.31 21.07
#